data_e54c1e7f8ca7c412d12b57a889da1d70
#
_entry.id   e54c1e7f8ca7c412d12b57a889da1d70
#
_cell.length_a   1.000
_cell.length_b   1.000
_cell.length_c   1.000
_cell.angle_alpha   90.00
_cell.angle_beta   90.00
_cell.angle_gamma   90.00
#
_symmetry.space_group_name_H-M   'P 1'
#
loop_
_entity.id
_entity.type
_entity.pdbx_description
1 polymer ?
#
loop_
_entity_poly.entity_id
_entity_poly.type
_entity_poly.pdbx_seq_one_letter_code
_entity_poly.pdbx_strand_id
1 'polypeptide(L)'
;VYVVSSLHGGPQDSPHDKLCRLLLFLATLREHGAARVTAVVPYLAYARKDRQTKPLDPVTLRYVAQLFEAMGTDQMIVLEAHNVAAFQNAFRCTTQHLDAHRAFDALVPELAGEGPLAVASPDPGGVKRALLWRESLEARLVRPVHFAMVDKRRSLGLVTSSRLVAGDVDGATVLLLDDL
;
A
#
# COMPACT_ATOMS: atom_id res chain seq x y z
N VAL A 1 4.51 -21.07 10.13
CA VAL A 1 5.35 -20.80 8.95
C VAL A 1 5.00 -19.43 8.40
N TYR A 2 6.03 -18.66 7.98
CA TYR A 2 5.87 -17.40 7.26
C TYR A 2 6.29 -17.61 5.81
N VAL A 3 5.43 -17.20 4.87
CA VAL A 3 5.71 -17.25 3.43
C VAL A 3 5.72 -15.83 2.89
N VAL A 4 6.85 -15.40 2.36
CA VAL A 4 7.04 -14.05 1.82
C VAL A 4 7.00 -14.12 0.31
N SER A 5 6.04 -13.41 -0.31
CA SER A 5 5.92 -13.32 -1.77
C SER A 5 5.23 -12.03 -2.19
N SER A 6 5.88 -11.21 -3.00
CA SER A 6 5.28 -10.01 -3.57
C SER A 6 4.59 -10.32 -4.90
N LEU A 7 3.35 -9.87 -5.06
CA LEU A 7 2.50 -10.20 -6.21
C LEU A 7 2.53 -9.14 -7.33
N HIS A 8 3.54 -8.27 -7.35
CA HIS A 8 3.72 -7.31 -8.45
C HIS A 8 4.06 -8.01 -9.77
N GLY A 9 3.65 -7.42 -10.88
CA GLY A 9 4.02 -7.91 -12.22
C GLY A 9 5.52 -7.74 -12.49
N GLY A 10 6.07 -8.61 -13.29
CA GLY A 10 7.46 -8.57 -13.73
C GLY A 10 7.63 -9.09 -15.15
N PRO A 11 8.84 -9.03 -15.71
CA PRO A 11 9.09 -9.45 -17.09
C PRO A 11 8.81 -10.94 -17.36
N GLN A 12 8.93 -11.79 -16.34
CA GLN A 12 8.80 -13.25 -16.47
C GLN A 12 7.49 -13.79 -15.89
N ASP A 13 6.95 -13.16 -14.85
CA ASP A 13 5.76 -13.63 -14.13
C ASP A 13 4.71 -12.53 -14.05
N SER A 14 3.47 -12.85 -14.40
CA SER A 14 2.33 -11.98 -14.16
C SER A 14 1.90 -12.01 -12.67
N PRO A 15 1.09 -11.04 -12.22
CA PRO A 15 0.46 -11.11 -10.90
C PRO A 15 -0.39 -12.37 -10.71
N HIS A 16 -1.00 -12.88 -11.78
CA HIS A 16 -1.80 -14.11 -11.76
C HIS A 16 -0.94 -15.34 -11.47
N ASP A 17 0.22 -15.47 -12.15
CA ASP A 17 1.13 -16.60 -11.97
C ASP A 17 1.66 -16.64 -10.54
N LYS A 18 2.07 -15.48 -10.02
CA LYS A 18 2.57 -15.34 -8.65
C LYS A 18 1.48 -15.66 -7.61
N LEU A 19 0.26 -15.16 -7.82
CA LEU A 19 -0.87 -15.45 -6.93
C LEU A 19 -1.20 -16.94 -6.93
N CYS A 20 -1.33 -17.56 -8.09
CA CYS A 20 -1.63 -18.99 -8.19
C CYS A 20 -0.54 -19.84 -7.51
N ARG A 21 0.72 -19.57 -7.80
CA ARG A 21 1.86 -20.26 -7.18
C ARG A 21 1.85 -20.12 -5.66
N LEU A 22 1.62 -18.90 -5.15
CA LEU A 22 1.56 -18.64 -3.71
C LEU A 22 0.41 -19.42 -3.05
N LEU A 23 -0.79 -19.37 -3.62
CA LEU A 23 -1.97 -20.07 -3.09
C LEU A 23 -1.73 -21.58 -2.99
N LEU A 24 -1.20 -22.20 -4.06
CA LEU A 24 -0.88 -23.64 -4.07
C LEU A 24 0.19 -23.99 -3.02
N PHE A 25 1.19 -23.13 -2.86
CA PHE A 25 2.23 -23.34 -1.86
C PHE A 25 1.68 -23.23 -0.42
N LEU A 26 0.81 -22.25 -0.13
CA LEU A 26 0.16 -22.12 1.18
C LEU A 26 -0.70 -23.36 1.51
N ALA A 27 -1.48 -23.85 0.55
CA ALA A 27 -2.28 -25.07 0.69
C ALA A 27 -1.40 -26.28 1.00
N THR A 28 -0.29 -26.44 0.27
CA THR A 28 0.68 -27.52 0.49
C THR A 28 1.25 -27.48 1.92
N LEU A 29 1.61 -26.30 2.42
CA LEU A 29 2.12 -26.17 3.78
C LEU A 29 1.08 -26.58 4.82
N ARG A 30 -0.18 -26.21 4.61
CA ARG A 30 -1.28 -26.58 5.50
C ARG A 30 -1.51 -28.10 5.48
N GLU A 31 -1.54 -28.70 4.31
CA GLU A 31 -1.73 -30.16 4.12
C GLU A 31 -0.62 -30.97 4.80
N HIS A 32 0.61 -30.45 4.79
CA HIS A 32 1.77 -31.10 5.40
C HIS A 32 2.00 -30.71 6.87
N GLY A 33 0.95 -30.27 7.57
CA GLY A 33 0.93 -30.14 9.02
C GLY A 33 1.45 -28.82 9.59
N ALA A 34 1.54 -27.76 8.79
CA ALA A 34 1.84 -26.44 9.34
C ALA A 34 0.74 -25.99 10.31
N ALA A 35 1.06 -25.87 11.59
CA ALA A 35 0.11 -25.46 12.64
C ALA A 35 -0.43 -24.04 12.41
N ARG A 36 0.39 -23.15 11.85
CA ARG A 36 0.00 -21.77 11.47
C ARG A 36 0.70 -21.35 10.20
N VAL A 37 -0.07 -20.81 9.25
CA VAL A 37 0.41 -20.31 7.97
C VAL A 37 0.16 -18.80 7.89
N THR A 38 1.22 -18.02 7.81
CA THR A 38 1.17 -16.56 7.64
C THR A 38 1.69 -16.20 6.26
N ALA A 39 0.86 -15.57 5.44
CA ALA A 39 1.26 -15.01 4.17
C ALA A 39 1.74 -13.56 4.37
N VAL A 40 2.99 -13.28 3.99
CA VAL A 40 3.57 -11.93 3.97
C VAL A 40 3.64 -11.48 2.53
N VAL A 41 2.75 -10.59 2.14
CA VAL A 41 2.57 -10.17 0.75
C VAL A 41 2.80 -8.66 0.66
N PRO A 42 4.08 -8.22 0.47
CA PRO A 42 4.40 -6.80 0.42
C PRO A 42 3.52 -6.03 -0.58
N TYR A 43 3.38 -6.53 -1.79
CA TYR A 43 2.42 -6.01 -2.77
C TYR A 43 1.29 -7.01 -2.97
N LEU A 44 0.07 -6.63 -2.58
CA LEU A 44 -1.13 -7.45 -2.76
C LEU A 44 -1.79 -7.12 -4.10
N ALA A 45 -1.72 -8.05 -5.03
CA ALA A 45 -2.40 -7.91 -6.32
C ALA A 45 -3.92 -7.74 -6.12
N TYR A 46 -4.56 -6.97 -7.00
CA TYR A 46 -6.00 -6.66 -6.99
C TYR A 46 -6.50 -5.82 -5.82
N ALA A 47 -5.64 -5.35 -4.90
CA ALA A 47 -6.03 -4.54 -3.75
C ALA A 47 -6.69 -3.20 -4.14
N ARG A 48 -6.39 -2.67 -5.34
CA ARG A 48 -7.00 -1.43 -5.86
C ARG A 48 -8.47 -1.57 -6.27
N LYS A 49 -8.97 -2.81 -6.48
CA LYS A 49 -10.37 -3.09 -6.76
C LYS A 49 -11.09 -3.50 -5.48
N ASP A 50 -11.21 -2.54 -4.57
CA ASP A 50 -11.74 -2.66 -3.21
C ASP A 50 -13.22 -2.28 -3.08
N ARG A 51 -13.79 -1.69 -4.13
CA ARG A 51 -15.18 -1.22 -4.19
C ARG A 51 -15.71 -1.22 -5.62
N GLN A 52 -17.01 -1.20 -5.76
CA GLN A 52 -17.67 -0.94 -7.05
C GLN A 52 -17.57 0.54 -7.39
N THR A 53 -17.06 0.86 -8.56
CA THR A 53 -17.02 2.22 -9.11
C THR A 53 -18.05 2.43 -10.20
N LYS A 54 -18.55 1.33 -10.78
CA LYS A 54 -19.62 1.28 -11.77
C LYS A 54 -20.56 0.12 -11.44
N PRO A 55 -21.81 0.12 -11.90
CA PRO A 55 -22.70 -1.03 -11.78
C PRO A 55 -22.02 -2.32 -12.32
N LEU A 56 -22.20 -3.42 -11.62
CA LEU A 56 -21.66 -4.75 -11.94
C LEU A 56 -20.12 -4.89 -11.85
N ASP A 57 -19.40 -3.87 -11.39
CA ASP A 57 -17.97 -4.00 -11.14
C ASP A 57 -17.69 -5.08 -10.08
N PRO A 58 -16.70 -5.95 -10.30
CA PRO A 58 -16.27 -6.90 -9.28
C PRO A 58 -15.54 -6.17 -8.14
N VAL A 59 -15.70 -6.64 -6.91
CA VAL A 59 -14.85 -6.26 -5.77
C VAL A 59 -13.77 -7.32 -5.60
N THR A 60 -12.75 -7.28 -6.46
CA THR A 60 -11.79 -8.37 -6.63
C THR A 60 -10.98 -8.66 -5.37
N LEU A 61 -10.71 -7.63 -4.55
CA LEU A 61 -10.04 -7.80 -3.26
C LEU A 61 -10.75 -8.84 -2.37
N ARG A 62 -12.09 -8.83 -2.34
CA ARG A 62 -12.88 -9.80 -1.59
C ARG A 62 -12.66 -11.24 -2.09
N TYR A 63 -12.60 -11.42 -3.40
CA TYR A 63 -12.41 -12.76 -3.98
C TYR A 63 -11.00 -13.28 -3.72
N VAL A 64 -10.00 -12.39 -3.81
CA VAL A 64 -8.61 -12.73 -3.46
C VAL A 64 -8.51 -13.13 -1.98
N ALA A 65 -9.17 -12.40 -1.08
CA ALA A 65 -9.20 -12.75 0.33
C ALA A 65 -9.79 -14.17 0.56
N GLN A 66 -10.92 -14.49 -0.10
CA GLN A 66 -11.53 -15.81 -0.03
C GLN A 66 -10.59 -16.93 -0.51
N LEU A 67 -9.81 -16.67 -1.57
CA LEU A 67 -8.84 -17.65 -2.08
C LEU A 67 -7.74 -17.92 -1.05
N PHE A 68 -7.16 -16.90 -0.43
CA PHE A 68 -6.16 -17.08 0.62
C PHE A 68 -6.71 -17.86 1.82
N GLU A 69 -7.91 -17.55 2.25
CA GLU A 69 -8.57 -18.23 3.37
C GLU A 69 -8.92 -19.68 3.04
N ALA A 70 -9.40 -19.95 1.82
CA ALA A 70 -9.66 -21.31 1.34
C ALA A 70 -8.38 -22.17 1.30
N MET A 71 -7.22 -21.57 1.08
CA MET A 71 -5.92 -22.26 1.13
C MET A 71 -5.37 -22.41 2.55
N GLY A 72 -6.15 -22.07 3.58
CA GLY A 72 -5.78 -22.28 4.98
C GLY A 72 -4.83 -21.21 5.54
N THR A 73 -4.85 -19.98 5.01
CA THR A 73 -4.09 -18.86 5.56
C THR A 73 -4.69 -18.39 6.89
N ASP A 74 -3.90 -18.40 7.97
CA ASP A 74 -4.33 -17.93 9.29
C ASP A 74 -4.09 -16.45 9.51
N GLN A 75 -3.11 -15.90 8.80
CA GLN A 75 -2.76 -14.48 8.90
C GLN A 75 -2.26 -13.94 7.57
N MET A 76 -2.71 -12.75 7.24
CA MET A 76 -2.25 -11.97 6.10
C MET A 76 -1.50 -10.73 6.57
N ILE A 77 -0.27 -10.53 6.11
CA ILE A 77 0.53 -9.34 6.35
C ILE A 77 0.79 -8.66 5.01
N VAL A 78 0.45 -7.37 4.89
CA VAL A 78 0.69 -6.57 3.69
C VAL A 78 1.46 -5.30 4.02
N LEU A 79 2.18 -4.79 3.03
CA LEU A 79 2.87 -3.51 3.10
C LEU A 79 2.08 -2.50 2.25
N GLU A 80 1.81 -1.31 2.80
CA GLU A 80 1.12 -0.22 2.10
C GLU A 80 -0.17 -0.66 1.39
N ALA A 81 -1.12 -1.23 2.13
CA ALA A 81 -2.42 -1.54 1.56
C ALA A 81 -3.06 -0.29 0.95
N HIS A 82 -3.54 -0.38 -0.29
CA HIS A 82 -4.19 0.73 -1.01
C HIS A 82 -5.31 1.37 -0.19
N ASN A 83 -6.11 0.54 0.46
CA ASN A 83 -7.15 0.95 1.41
C ASN A 83 -7.15 -0.01 2.60
N VAL A 84 -6.61 0.42 3.73
CA VAL A 84 -6.45 -0.39 4.94
C VAL A 84 -7.79 -0.92 5.46
N ALA A 85 -8.82 -0.08 5.46
CA ALA A 85 -10.16 -0.49 5.94
C ALA A 85 -10.77 -1.55 5.02
N ALA A 86 -10.66 -1.39 3.70
CA ALA A 86 -11.15 -2.38 2.75
C ALA A 86 -10.38 -3.71 2.86
N PHE A 87 -9.05 -3.65 3.05
CA PHE A 87 -8.21 -4.82 3.29
C PHE A 87 -8.66 -5.57 4.55
N GLN A 88 -8.78 -4.87 5.68
CA GLN A 88 -9.22 -5.48 6.95
C GLN A 88 -10.63 -6.06 6.88
N ASN A 89 -11.53 -5.42 6.13
CA ASN A 89 -12.92 -5.89 5.96
C ASN A 89 -13.05 -7.03 4.93
N ALA A 90 -12.10 -7.19 4.01
CA ALA A 90 -12.16 -8.26 3.01
C ALA A 90 -11.79 -9.62 3.61
N PHE A 91 -10.82 -9.66 4.50
CA PHE A 91 -10.32 -10.87 5.16
C PHE A 91 -11.09 -11.18 6.45
N ARG A 92 -11.24 -12.49 6.78
CA ARG A 92 -11.75 -13.00 8.05
C ARG A 92 -10.63 -13.53 8.94
N CYS A 93 -9.52 -13.94 8.33
CA CYS A 93 -8.31 -14.29 9.07
C CYS A 93 -7.66 -13.04 9.68
N THR A 94 -6.69 -13.24 10.56
CA THR A 94 -5.94 -12.11 11.16
C THR A 94 -5.24 -11.30 10.08
N THR A 95 -5.41 -9.98 10.09
CA THR A 95 -4.73 -9.08 9.15
C THR A 95 -3.77 -8.15 9.86
N GLN A 96 -2.65 -7.86 9.21
CA GLN A 96 -1.68 -6.86 9.67
C GLN A 96 -1.27 -5.98 8.48
N HIS A 97 -1.40 -4.69 8.65
CA HIS A 97 -0.89 -3.68 7.73
C HIS A 97 0.41 -3.12 8.27
N LEU A 98 1.41 -2.98 7.42
CA LEU A 98 2.69 -2.35 7.73
C LEU A 98 2.85 -1.07 6.90
N ASP A 99 3.21 0.01 7.56
CA ASP A 99 3.50 1.30 6.94
C ASP A 99 4.95 1.31 6.44
N ALA A 100 5.17 1.36 5.13
CA ALA A 100 6.51 1.34 4.54
C ALA A 100 7.28 2.65 4.74
N HIS A 101 6.57 3.77 4.85
CA HIS A 101 7.19 5.10 5.00
C HIS A 101 8.14 5.16 6.20
N ARG A 102 7.87 4.40 7.26
CA ARG A 102 8.75 4.34 8.44
C ARG A 102 10.15 3.81 8.14
N ALA A 103 10.30 2.98 7.11
CA ALA A 103 11.60 2.50 6.68
C ALA A 103 12.47 3.62 6.10
N PHE A 104 11.86 4.69 5.61
CA PHE A 104 12.55 5.85 5.04
C PHE A 104 12.85 6.95 6.05
N ASP A 105 12.25 6.91 7.25
CA ASP A 105 12.42 7.95 8.27
C ASP A 105 13.89 8.23 8.62
N ALA A 106 14.74 7.22 8.58
CA ALA A 106 16.17 7.37 8.88
C ALA A 106 16.93 8.14 7.79
N LEU A 107 16.43 8.15 6.56
CA LEU A 107 17.04 8.84 5.42
C LEU A 107 16.60 10.30 5.32
N VAL A 108 15.46 10.65 5.92
CA VAL A 108 14.88 12.00 5.79
C VAL A 108 15.80 13.12 6.26
N PRO A 109 16.52 13.02 7.39
CA PRO A 109 17.44 14.07 7.82
C PRO A 109 18.54 14.35 6.81
N GLU A 110 19.10 13.31 6.18
CA GLU A 110 20.13 13.41 5.16
C GLU A 110 19.59 14.05 3.88
N LEU A 111 18.40 13.63 3.42
CA LEU A 111 17.77 14.11 2.20
C LEU A 111 17.29 15.57 2.31
N ALA A 112 16.74 15.94 3.46
CA ALA A 112 16.13 17.25 3.68
C ALA A 112 17.11 18.31 4.18
N GLY A 113 18.21 17.91 4.81
CA GLY A 113 19.11 18.85 5.48
C GLY A 113 18.38 19.70 6.51
N GLU A 114 18.81 20.96 6.68
CA GLU A 114 18.19 21.95 7.58
C GLU A 114 17.12 22.83 6.91
N GLY A 115 16.96 22.70 5.58
CA GLY A 115 16.01 23.51 4.80
C GLY A 115 14.54 23.14 5.06
N PRO A 116 13.59 23.91 4.48
CA PRO A 116 12.17 23.58 4.57
C PRO A 116 11.86 22.18 4.04
N LEU A 117 10.98 21.47 4.74
CA LEU A 117 10.57 20.10 4.40
C LEU A 117 9.06 20.05 4.21
N ALA A 118 8.62 19.34 3.18
CA ALA A 118 7.21 19.07 2.95
C ALA A 118 6.97 17.58 2.66
N VAL A 119 5.84 17.06 3.12
CA VAL A 119 5.29 15.75 2.68
C VAL A 119 4.12 16.03 1.74
N ALA A 120 4.11 15.37 0.61
CA ALA A 120 3.08 15.57 -0.40
C ALA A 120 2.35 14.27 -0.74
N SER A 121 1.05 14.40 -0.98
CA SER A 121 0.24 13.34 -1.59
C SER A 121 0.09 13.58 -3.08
N PRO A 122 0.32 12.57 -3.95
CA PRO A 122 0.16 12.71 -5.40
C PRO A 122 -1.31 12.79 -5.84
N ASP A 123 -2.25 12.45 -4.97
CA ASP A 123 -3.68 12.52 -5.25
C ASP A 123 -4.52 12.58 -3.95
N PRO A 124 -5.83 12.85 -4.03
CA PRO A 124 -6.69 12.94 -2.85
C PRO A 124 -6.79 11.64 -2.03
N GLY A 125 -6.57 10.48 -2.65
CA GLY A 125 -6.65 9.17 -1.97
C GLY A 125 -5.53 8.94 -0.96
N GLY A 126 -4.34 9.49 -1.21
CA GLY A 126 -3.16 9.36 -0.35
C GLY A 126 -3.05 10.41 0.77
N VAL A 127 -3.95 11.41 0.82
CA VAL A 127 -3.85 12.54 1.75
C VAL A 127 -3.70 12.10 3.21
N LYS A 128 -4.54 11.18 3.66
CA LYS A 128 -4.49 10.70 5.06
C LYS A 128 -3.15 10.05 5.38
N ARG A 129 -2.61 9.25 4.47
CA ARG A 129 -1.30 8.59 4.61
C ARG A 129 -0.18 9.63 4.70
N ALA A 130 -0.17 10.61 3.81
CA ALA A 130 0.81 11.67 3.79
C ALA A 130 0.75 12.56 5.05
N LEU A 131 -0.45 12.89 5.55
CA LEU A 131 -0.62 13.65 6.79
C LEU A 131 -0.09 12.88 8.01
N LEU A 132 -0.36 11.59 8.13
CA LEU A 132 0.16 10.77 9.23
C LEU A 132 1.69 10.70 9.21
N TRP A 133 2.29 10.57 8.03
CA TRP A 133 3.75 10.60 7.92
C TRP A 133 4.32 11.96 8.26
N ARG A 134 3.72 13.05 7.77
CA ARG A 134 4.09 14.40 8.13
C ARG A 134 4.13 14.60 9.65
N GLU A 135 3.05 14.22 10.36
CA GLU A 135 2.96 14.32 11.83
C GLU A 135 4.05 13.51 12.53
N SER A 136 4.33 12.31 12.03
CA SER A 136 5.42 11.46 12.54
C SER A 136 6.79 12.13 12.36
N LEU A 137 7.04 12.74 11.18
CA LEU A 137 8.29 13.43 10.90
C LEU A 137 8.43 14.73 11.73
N GLU A 138 7.37 15.51 11.91
CA GLU A 138 7.37 16.70 12.78
C GLU A 138 7.78 16.34 14.21
N ALA A 139 7.18 15.28 14.76
CA ALA A 139 7.50 14.81 16.11
C ALA A 139 8.95 14.33 16.23
N ARG A 140 9.47 13.66 15.21
CA ARG A 140 10.82 13.09 15.20
C ARG A 140 11.91 14.14 14.97
N LEU A 141 11.69 15.05 14.03
CA LEU A 141 12.68 16.07 13.64
C LEU A 141 12.62 17.31 14.53
N VAL A 142 11.58 17.43 15.37
CA VAL A 142 11.33 18.59 16.25
C VAL A 142 11.36 19.91 15.46
N ARG A 143 10.81 19.88 14.24
CA ARG A 143 10.68 21.08 13.37
C ARG A 143 9.43 20.97 12.50
N PRO A 144 8.89 22.10 12.01
CA PRO A 144 7.72 22.08 11.14
C PRO A 144 7.97 21.29 9.85
N VAL A 145 6.98 20.51 9.44
CA VAL A 145 6.95 19.81 8.15
C VAL A 145 5.66 20.22 7.43
N HIS A 146 5.81 20.84 6.27
CA HIS A 146 4.68 21.31 5.48
C HIS A 146 3.95 20.14 4.83
N PHE A 147 2.69 20.38 4.47
CA PHE A 147 1.89 19.42 3.71
C PHE A 147 1.53 20.02 2.35
N ALA A 148 1.58 19.18 1.32
CA ALA A 148 1.11 19.54 -0.02
C ALA A 148 0.27 18.44 -0.64
N MET A 149 -0.62 18.80 -1.54
CA MET A 149 -1.46 17.86 -2.30
C MET A 149 -1.48 18.24 -3.77
N VAL A 150 -1.34 17.23 -4.63
CA VAL A 150 -1.44 17.34 -6.08
C VAL A 150 -2.79 16.76 -6.53
N ASP A 151 -3.52 17.48 -7.39
CA ASP A 151 -4.69 16.93 -8.09
C ASP A 151 -4.26 16.41 -9.46
N LYS A 152 -4.46 15.11 -9.67
CA LYS A 152 -4.24 14.43 -10.95
C LYS A 152 -5.58 14.28 -11.67
N ARG A 153 -5.84 15.13 -12.66
CA ARG A 153 -7.00 14.93 -13.54
C ARG A 153 -6.72 13.81 -14.52
N ARG A 154 -7.63 12.84 -14.54
CA ARG A 154 -7.58 11.71 -15.48
C ARG A 154 -8.76 11.80 -16.44
N SER A 155 -8.49 11.65 -17.75
CA SER A 155 -9.48 11.43 -18.77
C SER A 155 -9.20 10.13 -19.48
N LEU A 156 -10.19 9.24 -19.60
CA LEU A 156 -10.06 7.91 -20.21
C LEU A 156 -8.89 7.06 -19.64
N GLY A 157 -8.60 7.22 -18.34
CA GLY A 157 -7.52 6.48 -17.69
C GLY A 157 -6.12 7.10 -17.84
N LEU A 158 -5.96 8.12 -18.66
CA LEU A 158 -4.69 8.84 -18.83
C LEU A 158 -4.65 10.10 -17.94
N VAL A 159 -3.48 10.41 -17.36
CA VAL A 159 -3.26 11.67 -16.64
C VAL A 159 -3.18 12.79 -17.66
N THR A 160 -4.18 13.67 -17.66
CA THR A 160 -4.27 14.80 -18.60
C THR A 160 -3.67 16.08 -18.04
N SER A 161 -3.66 16.24 -16.72
CA SER A 161 -3.00 17.36 -16.03
C SER A 161 -2.73 17.00 -14.57
N SER A 162 -1.73 17.64 -13.99
CA SER A 162 -1.50 17.65 -12.55
C SER A 162 -1.33 19.11 -12.09
N ARG A 163 -1.91 19.44 -10.95
CA ARG A 163 -1.83 20.78 -10.37
C ARG A 163 -1.63 20.67 -8.87
N LEU A 164 -0.74 21.50 -8.32
CA LEU A 164 -0.68 21.72 -6.88
C LEU A 164 -1.99 22.37 -6.42
N VAL A 165 -2.69 21.72 -5.49
CA VAL A 165 -4.00 22.17 -5.01
C VAL A 165 -3.91 22.82 -3.64
N ALA A 166 -2.98 22.36 -2.81
CA ALA A 166 -2.79 22.88 -1.46
C ALA A 166 -1.32 22.79 -1.05
N GLY A 167 -0.92 23.70 -0.18
CA GLY A 167 0.41 23.77 0.42
C GLY A 167 1.37 24.70 -0.33
N ASP A 168 2.37 25.15 0.42
CA ASP A 168 3.51 25.90 -0.09
C ASP A 168 4.73 25.00 -0.03
N VAL A 169 5.41 24.84 -1.16
CA VAL A 169 6.59 23.99 -1.32
C VAL A 169 7.77 24.73 -1.93
N ASP A 170 7.69 26.06 -2.03
CA ASP A 170 8.76 26.87 -2.60
C ASP A 170 10.03 26.74 -1.76
N GLY A 171 11.14 26.38 -2.41
CA GLY A 171 12.41 26.14 -1.75
C GLY A 171 12.46 24.96 -0.79
N ALA A 172 11.40 24.14 -0.71
CA ALA A 172 11.34 22.98 0.18
C ALA A 172 11.82 21.68 -0.48
N THR A 173 12.44 20.82 0.31
CA THR A 173 12.58 19.40 -0.05
C THR A 173 11.21 18.72 0.09
N VAL A 174 10.72 18.15 -0.99
CA VAL A 174 9.38 17.51 -1.01
C VAL A 174 9.50 15.99 -1.03
N LEU A 175 8.96 15.35 -0.01
CA LEU A 175 8.82 13.89 0.07
C LEU A 175 7.43 13.51 -0.47
N LEU A 176 7.40 12.86 -1.63
CA LEU A 176 6.15 12.42 -2.26
C LEU A 176 5.85 10.98 -1.84
N LEU A 177 4.71 10.76 -1.15
CA LEU A 177 4.29 9.45 -0.67
C LEU A 177 3.10 8.93 -1.46
N ASP A 178 3.27 7.75 -2.05
CA ASP A 178 2.20 7.01 -2.75
C ASP A 178 2.19 5.54 -2.31
N ASP A 179 1.09 4.80 -2.59
CA ASP A 179 1.06 3.35 -2.50
C ASP A 179 1.63 2.73 -3.80
N LEU A 180 2.10 1.51 -3.68
CA LEU A 180 2.64 0.75 -4.81
C LEU A 180 1.55 0.32 -5.81
#